data_0eb04d63423fa1a3778de04b1da663d2
#
_entry.id   0eb04d63423fa1a3778de04b1da663d2
#
_cell.length_a   1.000
_cell.length_b   1.000
_cell.length_c   1.000
_cell.angle_alpha   90.00
_cell.angle_beta   90.00
_cell.angle_gamma   90.00
#
_symmetry.space_group_name_H-M   'P 1'
#
loop_
_entity.id
_entity.type
_entity.pdbx_description
1 polymer ?
#
loop_
_entity_poly.entity_id
_entity_poly.type
_entity_poly.pdbx_seq_one_letter_code
_entity_poly.pdbx_strand_id
1 'polypeptide(L)'
;LANISKWVITPEGKRETNTMPQWAGSCWYYLRYIDPTNDNKPWDREKEQYWMPVDLYVGGTEHAVLHLLYSRFWHHVLHDLGLVSTREPYKKLFNQGMIRGEDGQKMSKSRGNVINPDDVVNKFGADSLRLYEMFMGPLDKSKPWSTKGLHGCHRFLQKVWRLINDNGFKIKDNCSSNET
;
A
#
# COMPACT_ATOMS: atom_id res chain seq x y z
N LEU A 1 20.17 -18.41 15.29
CA LEU A 1 21.60 -18.14 15.04
C LEU A 1 22.42 -18.12 16.34
N ALA A 2 21.91 -17.53 17.43
CA ALA A 2 22.63 -17.41 18.71
C ALA A 2 23.17 -18.74 19.28
N ASN A 3 22.53 -19.86 18.98
CA ASN A 3 22.93 -21.20 19.44
C ASN A 3 23.97 -21.89 18.54
N ILE A 4 24.40 -21.23 17.47
CA ILE A 4 25.39 -21.78 16.51
C ILE A 4 26.76 -21.12 16.76
N SER A 5 27.52 -21.67 17.71
CA SER A 5 28.78 -21.06 18.16
C SER A 5 29.76 -20.78 17.03
N LYS A 6 29.90 -21.68 16.06
CA LYS A 6 30.76 -21.51 14.87
C LYS A 6 30.33 -20.35 13.96
N TRP A 7 29.05 -19.97 14.01
CA TRP A 7 28.54 -18.81 13.26
C TRP A 7 28.71 -17.53 14.07
N VAL A 8 28.49 -17.60 15.41
CA VAL A 8 28.53 -16.44 16.30
C VAL A 8 29.94 -15.92 16.51
N ILE A 9 30.91 -16.82 16.70
CA ILE A 9 32.30 -16.48 16.98
C ILE A 9 33.15 -16.70 15.75
N THR A 10 33.76 -15.64 15.26
CA THR A 10 34.70 -15.68 14.11
C THR A 10 36.05 -15.06 14.55
N PRO A 11 37.12 -15.25 13.76
CA PRO A 11 38.42 -14.64 14.03
C PRO A 11 38.34 -13.10 14.12
N GLU A 12 37.44 -12.49 13.38
CA GLU A 12 37.22 -11.02 13.30
C GLU A 12 36.38 -10.48 14.47
N GLY A 13 35.68 -11.35 15.21
CA GLY A 13 34.85 -10.93 16.33
C GLY A 13 33.57 -11.73 16.51
N LYS A 14 32.66 -11.20 17.33
CA LYS A 14 31.36 -11.77 17.62
C LYS A 14 30.31 -11.17 16.70
N ARG A 15 29.64 -12.02 15.91
CA ARG A 15 28.54 -11.61 15.02
C ARG A 15 27.28 -11.27 15.80
N GLU A 16 26.53 -10.29 15.31
CA GLU A 16 25.19 -10.01 15.76
C GLU A 16 24.25 -11.17 15.45
N THR A 17 23.41 -11.54 16.38
CA THR A 17 22.49 -12.68 16.24
C THR A 17 21.03 -12.28 16.03
N ASN A 18 20.73 -10.98 16.06
CA ASN A 18 19.39 -10.46 15.74
C ASN A 18 19.13 -10.62 14.24
N THR A 19 18.02 -11.25 13.90
CA THR A 19 17.63 -11.52 12.50
C THR A 19 16.60 -10.51 11.96
N MET A 20 16.32 -9.41 12.66
CA MET A 20 15.33 -8.39 12.29
C MET A 20 13.96 -9.01 11.93
N PRO A 21 13.32 -9.79 12.84
CA PRO A 21 12.19 -10.65 12.47
C PRO A 21 10.95 -9.90 11.97
N GLN A 22 10.79 -8.61 12.32
CA GLN A 22 9.61 -7.82 11.95
C GLN A 22 9.77 -7.10 10.60
N TRP A 23 10.96 -6.55 10.33
CA TRP A 23 11.15 -5.60 9.22
C TRP A 23 12.00 -6.16 8.08
N ALA A 24 12.70 -7.28 8.27
CA ALA A 24 13.62 -7.82 7.29
C ALA A 24 12.98 -8.10 5.93
N GLY A 25 11.79 -8.69 5.90
CA GLY A 25 11.06 -8.96 4.67
C GLY A 25 10.55 -7.69 4.00
N SER A 26 9.95 -6.79 4.77
CA SER A 26 9.37 -5.54 4.26
C SER A 26 10.41 -4.52 3.80
N CYS A 27 11.69 -4.64 4.23
CA CYS A 27 12.75 -3.73 3.84
C CYS A 27 13.07 -3.74 2.33
N TRP A 28 12.76 -4.82 1.63
CA TRP A 28 13.12 -4.99 0.23
C TRP A 28 11.99 -5.59 -0.64
N TYR A 29 10.77 -5.70 -0.11
CA TYR A 29 9.64 -6.33 -0.82
C TYR A 29 9.36 -5.68 -2.18
N TYR A 30 9.51 -4.35 -2.29
CA TYR A 30 9.31 -3.60 -3.52
C TYR A 30 10.32 -3.99 -4.61
N LEU A 31 11.53 -4.37 -4.24
CA LEU A 31 12.52 -4.91 -5.17
C LEU A 31 12.13 -6.33 -5.61
N ARG A 32 11.68 -7.17 -4.67
CA ARG A 32 11.23 -8.53 -5.01
C ARG A 32 10.01 -8.53 -5.93
N TYR A 33 9.12 -7.55 -5.80
CA TYR A 33 7.95 -7.41 -6.68
C TYR A 33 8.29 -7.14 -8.15
N ILE A 34 9.49 -6.65 -8.43
CA ILE A 34 9.97 -6.44 -9.80
C ILE A 34 10.10 -7.77 -10.56
N ASP A 35 10.52 -8.83 -9.86
CA ASP A 35 10.76 -10.14 -10.45
C ASP A 35 10.42 -11.29 -9.48
N PRO A 36 9.13 -11.45 -9.11
CA PRO A 36 8.70 -12.29 -7.99
C PRO A 36 8.89 -13.81 -8.25
N THR A 37 8.94 -14.22 -9.51
CA THR A 37 9.06 -15.61 -9.92
C THR A 37 10.50 -16.06 -10.25
N ASN A 38 11.47 -15.20 -10.00
CA ASN A 38 12.88 -15.52 -10.25
C ASN A 38 13.45 -16.35 -9.10
N ASP A 39 13.68 -17.65 -9.36
CA ASP A 39 14.22 -18.58 -8.35
C ASP A 39 15.75 -18.52 -8.23
N ASN A 40 16.45 -17.87 -9.18
CA ASN A 40 17.91 -17.86 -9.24
C ASN A 40 18.52 -16.58 -8.65
N LYS A 41 17.79 -15.47 -8.70
CA LYS A 41 18.24 -14.14 -8.24
C LYS A 41 17.17 -13.44 -7.46
N PRO A 42 17.52 -12.50 -6.57
CA PRO A 42 16.52 -11.65 -5.87
C PRO A 42 15.64 -10.86 -6.83
N TRP A 43 16.23 -10.40 -7.94
CA TRP A 43 15.59 -9.74 -9.09
C TRP A 43 16.54 -9.76 -10.28
N ASP A 44 15.99 -9.54 -11.47
CA ASP A 44 16.76 -9.30 -12.68
C ASP A 44 17.24 -7.83 -12.73
N ARG A 45 18.48 -7.63 -13.18
CA ARG A 45 19.13 -6.31 -13.20
C ARG A 45 18.47 -5.33 -14.17
N GLU A 46 18.09 -5.79 -15.35
CA GLU A 46 17.47 -4.92 -16.37
C GLU A 46 16.07 -4.51 -15.94
N LYS A 47 15.31 -5.44 -15.34
CA LYS A 47 13.99 -5.13 -14.76
C LYS A 47 14.12 -4.12 -13.61
N GLU A 48 15.11 -4.27 -12.74
CA GLU A 48 15.36 -3.32 -11.65
C GLU A 48 15.68 -1.94 -12.19
N GLN A 49 16.56 -1.81 -13.17
CA GLN A 49 16.91 -0.53 -13.79
C GLN A 49 15.71 0.15 -14.48
N TYR A 50 14.77 -0.65 -15.00
CA TYR A 50 13.55 -0.11 -15.62
C TYR A 50 12.53 0.40 -14.58
N TRP A 51 12.33 -0.35 -13.49
CA TRP A 51 11.27 -0.05 -12.53
C TRP A 51 11.69 0.88 -11.37
N MET A 52 13.00 0.95 -11.07
CA MET A 52 13.48 1.77 -9.95
C MET A 52 13.90 3.17 -10.40
N PRO A 53 13.80 4.18 -9.52
CA PRO A 53 13.18 4.15 -8.20
C PRO A 53 11.64 4.16 -8.28
N VAL A 54 10.96 3.72 -7.22
CA VAL A 54 9.48 3.78 -7.10
C VAL A 54 8.99 5.22 -7.26
N ASP A 55 8.06 5.46 -8.19
CA ASP A 55 7.61 6.82 -8.51
C ASP A 55 6.79 7.46 -7.39
N LEU A 56 5.90 6.69 -6.78
CA LEU A 56 5.05 7.15 -5.69
C LEU A 56 4.90 6.07 -4.64
N TYR A 57 5.25 6.39 -3.40
CA TYR A 57 5.09 5.51 -2.25
C TYR A 57 4.05 6.08 -1.29
N VAL A 58 2.97 5.33 -1.09
CA VAL A 58 1.84 5.76 -0.24
C VAL A 58 1.85 4.95 1.05
N GLY A 59 1.85 5.62 2.19
CA GLY A 59 1.87 4.95 3.49
C GLY A 59 1.61 5.89 4.66
N GLY A 60 1.22 5.32 5.81
CA GLY A 60 0.96 6.09 7.02
C GLY A 60 2.21 6.77 7.59
N THR A 61 2.02 7.92 8.22
CA THR A 61 3.11 8.70 8.84
C THR A 61 3.85 7.94 9.94
N GLU A 62 3.20 6.95 10.59
CA GLU A 62 3.79 6.08 11.60
C GLU A 62 4.96 5.26 11.08
N HIS A 63 5.02 5.01 9.79
CA HIS A 63 6.10 4.26 9.16
C HIS A 63 7.36 5.08 8.89
N ALA A 64 7.32 6.40 9.08
CA ALA A 64 8.47 7.28 8.84
C ALA A 64 9.70 6.88 9.68
N VAL A 65 9.47 6.50 10.95
CA VAL A 65 10.52 6.06 11.89
C VAL A 65 10.62 4.55 12.04
N LEU A 66 9.85 3.80 11.27
CA LEU A 66 9.80 2.34 11.27
C LEU A 66 10.21 1.81 9.89
N HIS A 67 9.24 1.31 9.13
CA HIS A 67 9.44 0.68 7.82
C HIS A 67 10.25 1.56 6.85
N LEU A 68 9.93 2.85 6.72
CA LEU A 68 10.60 3.73 5.75
C LEU A 68 12.06 3.96 6.09
N LEU A 69 12.41 4.10 7.38
CA LEU A 69 13.79 4.21 7.82
C LEU A 69 14.58 2.95 7.49
N TYR A 70 14.03 1.77 7.81
CA TYR A 70 14.69 0.51 7.54
C TYR A 70 14.82 0.21 6.04
N SER A 71 13.76 0.41 5.26
CA SER A 71 13.81 0.15 3.81
C SER A 71 14.80 1.07 3.10
N ARG A 72 14.87 2.35 3.48
CA ARG A 72 15.83 3.29 2.94
C ARG A 72 17.27 2.91 3.31
N PHE A 73 17.50 2.53 4.57
CA PHE A 73 18.82 2.06 5.02
C PHE A 73 19.27 0.81 4.24
N TRP A 74 18.39 -0.19 4.11
CA TRP A 74 18.66 -1.38 3.31
C TRP A 74 18.98 -1.05 1.85
N HIS A 75 18.20 -0.16 1.27
CA HIS A 75 18.41 0.25 -0.12
C HIS A 75 19.77 0.92 -0.31
N HIS A 76 20.20 1.77 0.61
CA HIS A 76 21.53 2.37 0.57
C HIS A 76 22.64 1.32 0.65
N VAL A 77 22.51 0.33 1.54
CA VAL A 77 23.47 -0.79 1.62
C VAL A 77 23.52 -1.57 0.30
N LEU A 78 22.35 -1.88 -0.27
CA LEU A 78 22.29 -2.57 -1.57
C LEU A 78 22.88 -1.73 -2.71
N HIS A 79 22.73 -0.42 -2.67
CA HIS A 79 23.34 0.51 -3.62
C HIS A 79 24.86 0.52 -3.47
N ASP A 80 25.38 0.62 -2.26
CA ASP A 80 26.83 0.61 -1.98
C ASP A 80 27.49 -0.72 -2.41
N LEU A 81 26.73 -1.83 -2.36
CA LEU A 81 27.14 -3.13 -2.88
C LEU A 81 26.95 -3.28 -4.40
N GLY A 82 26.44 -2.25 -5.09
CA GLY A 82 26.19 -2.27 -6.53
C GLY A 82 25.03 -3.17 -6.97
N LEU A 83 24.15 -3.56 -6.04
CA LEU A 83 23.03 -4.48 -6.31
C LEU A 83 21.78 -3.78 -6.85
N VAL A 84 21.61 -2.49 -6.58
CA VAL A 84 20.53 -1.65 -7.12
C VAL A 84 21.12 -0.45 -7.87
N SER A 85 20.37 0.10 -8.83
CA SER A 85 20.81 1.16 -9.73
C SER A 85 20.65 2.56 -9.15
N THR A 86 19.74 2.73 -8.20
CA THR A 86 19.38 4.03 -7.64
C THR A 86 19.77 4.11 -6.18
N ARG A 87 20.18 5.31 -5.72
CA ARG A 87 20.55 5.51 -4.32
C ARG A 87 19.31 5.62 -3.41
N GLU A 88 18.25 6.27 -3.88
CA GLU A 88 17.01 6.41 -3.14
C GLU A 88 15.95 5.45 -3.68
N PRO A 89 15.22 4.74 -2.79
CA PRO A 89 14.21 3.78 -3.21
C PRO A 89 12.94 4.42 -3.77
N TYR A 90 12.58 5.63 -3.31
CA TYR A 90 11.33 6.29 -3.62
C TYR A 90 11.56 7.71 -4.13
N LYS A 91 10.92 8.10 -5.25
CA LYS A 91 10.95 9.47 -5.77
C LYS A 91 10.05 10.39 -4.96
N LYS A 92 8.87 9.91 -4.55
CA LYS A 92 7.87 10.68 -3.85
C LYS A 92 7.20 9.83 -2.78
N LEU A 93 7.14 10.36 -1.57
CA LEU A 93 6.36 9.81 -0.47
C LEU A 93 5.09 10.63 -0.31
N PHE A 94 3.96 9.92 -0.18
CA PHE A 94 2.67 10.51 0.15
C PHE A 94 2.10 9.84 1.39
N ASN A 95 1.88 10.60 2.45
CA ASN A 95 1.29 10.10 3.69
C ASN A 95 -0.21 10.39 3.69
N GLN A 96 -1.03 9.32 3.73
CA GLN A 96 -2.47 9.47 3.89
C GLN A 96 -2.84 9.81 5.33
N GLY A 97 -3.96 10.51 5.47
CA GLY A 97 -4.57 10.78 6.76
C GLY A 97 -5.22 9.53 7.37
N MET A 98 -5.39 9.53 8.67
CA MET A 98 -5.99 8.42 9.40
C MET A 98 -7.52 8.47 9.32
N ILE A 99 -8.17 7.35 9.01
CA ILE A 99 -9.62 7.18 9.20
C ILE A 99 -9.85 6.79 10.66
N ARG A 100 -10.59 7.63 11.37
CA ARG A 100 -10.95 7.43 12.77
C ARG A 100 -12.32 6.76 12.89
N GLY A 101 -12.63 6.21 14.05
CA GLY A 101 -13.97 5.73 14.35
C GLY A 101 -15.02 6.85 14.27
N GLU A 102 -16.31 6.52 14.29
CA GLU A 102 -17.41 7.51 14.34
C GLU A 102 -17.33 8.42 15.58
N ASP A 103 -16.69 7.92 16.64
CA ASP A 103 -16.37 8.66 17.87
C ASP A 103 -15.21 9.66 17.72
N GLY A 104 -14.63 9.77 16.52
CA GLY A 104 -13.49 10.63 16.23
C GLY A 104 -12.15 10.14 16.80
N GLN A 105 -12.12 8.99 17.46
CA GLN A 105 -10.93 8.41 18.05
C GLN A 105 -10.23 7.45 17.07
N LYS A 106 -8.94 7.16 17.31
CA LYS A 106 -8.21 6.13 16.58
C LYS A 106 -8.92 4.79 16.75
N MET A 107 -9.18 4.10 15.64
CA MET A 107 -9.77 2.76 15.68
C MET A 107 -8.83 1.78 16.39
N SER A 108 -9.37 1.01 17.32
CA SER A 108 -8.66 -0.08 17.99
C SER A 108 -9.60 -1.19 18.42
N LYS A 109 -9.12 -2.43 18.40
CA LYS A 109 -9.90 -3.59 18.85
C LYS A 109 -10.32 -3.46 20.32
N SER A 110 -9.47 -2.89 21.18
CA SER A 110 -9.75 -2.69 22.60
C SER A 110 -10.87 -1.68 22.87
N ARG A 111 -11.13 -0.76 21.92
CA ARG A 111 -12.22 0.23 22.02
C ARG A 111 -13.50 -0.26 21.35
N GLY A 112 -13.45 -1.31 20.56
CA GLY A 112 -14.61 -1.80 19.81
C GLY A 112 -15.14 -0.85 18.72
N ASN A 113 -14.35 0.14 18.30
CA ASN A 113 -14.73 1.14 17.29
C ASN A 113 -14.12 0.87 15.91
N VAL A 114 -13.64 -0.36 15.67
CA VAL A 114 -13.06 -0.77 14.38
C VAL A 114 -14.17 -1.01 13.37
N ILE A 115 -14.06 -0.42 12.19
CA ILE A 115 -14.88 -0.73 11.03
C ILE A 115 -14.13 -1.75 10.18
N ASN A 116 -14.70 -2.93 10.00
CA ASN A 116 -14.15 -3.96 9.14
C ASN A 116 -14.59 -3.71 7.69
N PRO A 117 -13.66 -3.51 6.74
CA PRO A 117 -13.99 -3.34 5.33
C PRO A 117 -14.82 -4.49 4.75
N ASP A 118 -14.58 -5.73 5.15
CA ASP A 118 -15.31 -6.89 4.65
C ASP A 118 -16.80 -6.84 5.03
N ASP A 119 -17.13 -6.40 6.25
CA ASP A 119 -18.51 -6.22 6.68
C ASP A 119 -19.21 -5.13 5.87
N VAL A 120 -18.49 -4.05 5.54
CA VAL A 120 -18.99 -2.97 4.71
C VAL A 120 -19.23 -3.46 3.28
N VAL A 121 -18.27 -4.17 2.69
CA VAL A 121 -18.38 -4.74 1.34
C VAL A 121 -19.54 -5.73 1.25
N ASN A 122 -19.67 -6.62 2.22
CA ASN A 122 -20.76 -7.60 2.26
C ASN A 122 -22.15 -6.94 2.34
N LYS A 123 -22.24 -5.80 3.04
CA LYS A 123 -23.53 -5.10 3.26
C LYS A 123 -23.88 -4.10 2.17
N PHE A 124 -22.90 -3.38 1.62
CA PHE A 124 -23.13 -2.24 0.73
C PHE A 124 -22.50 -2.40 -0.66
N GLY A 125 -21.65 -3.40 -0.85
CA GLY A 125 -20.86 -3.60 -2.06
C GLY A 125 -19.53 -2.82 -2.05
N ALA A 126 -18.55 -3.35 -2.77
CA ALA A 126 -17.21 -2.75 -2.87
C ALA A 126 -17.23 -1.36 -3.51
N ASP A 127 -18.08 -1.14 -4.51
CA ASP A 127 -18.19 0.16 -5.19
C ASP A 127 -18.68 1.27 -4.23
N SER A 128 -19.60 0.92 -3.32
CA SER A 128 -20.08 1.87 -2.31
C SER A 128 -18.97 2.28 -1.34
N LEU A 129 -18.16 1.33 -0.90
CA LEU A 129 -17.01 1.58 -0.04
C LEU A 129 -15.98 2.47 -0.76
N ARG A 130 -15.56 2.09 -1.95
CA ARG A 130 -14.56 2.83 -2.74
C ARG A 130 -15.02 4.26 -3.06
N LEU A 131 -16.29 4.42 -3.47
CA LEU A 131 -16.85 5.75 -3.70
C LEU A 131 -16.87 6.58 -2.43
N TYR A 132 -17.24 5.98 -1.30
CA TYR A 132 -17.27 6.66 -0.01
C TYR A 132 -15.87 7.09 0.44
N GLU A 133 -14.85 6.25 0.31
CA GLU A 133 -13.46 6.59 0.64
C GLU A 133 -12.97 7.82 -0.17
N MET A 134 -13.29 7.87 -1.45
CA MET A 134 -12.97 9.03 -2.29
C MET A 134 -13.79 10.27 -1.92
N PHE A 135 -15.04 10.07 -1.53
CA PHE A 135 -15.96 11.16 -1.14
C PHE A 135 -15.61 11.81 0.20
N MET A 136 -14.97 11.08 1.12
CA MET A 136 -14.61 11.58 2.46
C MET A 136 -13.72 12.83 2.44
N GLY A 137 -13.14 13.18 1.30
CA GLY A 137 -12.31 14.38 1.11
C GLY A 137 -10.82 14.07 0.87
N PRO A 138 -9.92 15.07 1.02
CA PRO A 138 -8.50 14.93 0.65
C PRO A 138 -7.82 13.76 1.36
N LEU A 139 -7.04 12.99 0.62
CA LEU A 139 -6.41 11.77 1.12
C LEU A 139 -5.43 12.02 2.28
N ASP A 140 -4.79 13.19 2.33
CA ASP A 140 -3.83 13.58 3.36
C ASP A 140 -4.45 14.00 4.70
N LYS A 141 -5.77 14.16 4.77
CA LYS A 141 -6.46 14.61 5.98
C LYS A 141 -7.05 13.47 6.79
N SER A 142 -6.86 13.51 8.10
CA SER A 142 -7.55 12.60 9.01
C SER A 142 -9.03 12.91 9.10
N LYS A 143 -9.88 11.88 9.11
CA LYS A 143 -11.33 12.00 9.03
C LYS A 143 -12.02 10.98 9.92
N PRO A 144 -13.18 11.32 10.54
CA PRO A 144 -14.01 10.31 11.18
C PRO A 144 -14.77 9.49 10.13
N TRP A 145 -14.95 8.21 10.39
CA TRP A 145 -15.88 7.38 9.64
C TRP A 145 -17.32 7.90 9.81
N SER A 146 -18.13 7.78 8.78
CA SER A 146 -19.55 8.10 8.83
C SER A 146 -20.37 7.06 8.07
N THR A 147 -21.03 6.17 8.79
CA THR A 147 -21.95 5.19 8.21
C THR A 147 -23.09 5.86 7.44
N LYS A 148 -23.55 7.04 7.91
CA LYS A 148 -24.54 7.84 7.18
C LYS A 148 -24.03 8.31 5.81
N GLY A 149 -22.76 8.73 5.73
CA GLY A 149 -22.12 9.11 4.46
C GLY A 149 -22.01 7.93 3.50
N LEU A 150 -21.63 6.76 3.99
CA LEU A 150 -21.59 5.51 3.22
C LEU A 150 -22.96 5.16 2.64
N HIS A 151 -24.04 5.24 3.42
CA HIS A 151 -25.42 5.06 2.94
C HIS A 151 -25.78 6.06 1.83
N GLY A 152 -25.28 7.29 1.92
CA GLY A 152 -25.47 8.30 0.88
C GLY A 152 -24.86 7.87 -0.45
N CYS A 153 -23.61 7.39 -0.44
CA CYS A 153 -22.91 6.88 -1.63
C CYS A 153 -23.61 5.64 -2.20
N HIS A 154 -24.03 4.70 -1.36
CA HIS A 154 -24.76 3.51 -1.80
C HIS A 154 -26.07 3.88 -2.51
N ARG A 155 -26.89 4.79 -1.93
CA ARG A 155 -28.12 5.26 -2.57
C ARG A 155 -27.88 6.00 -3.88
N PHE A 156 -26.77 6.74 -3.97
CA PHE A 156 -26.38 7.40 -5.21
C PHE A 156 -26.10 6.36 -6.32
N LEU A 157 -25.29 5.33 -6.04
CA LEU A 157 -25.01 4.26 -7.00
C LEU A 157 -26.29 3.53 -7.43
N GLN A 158 -27.19 3.25 -6.50
CA GLN A 158 -28.48 2.64 -6.84
C GLN A 158 -29.34 3.52 -7.77
N LYS A 159 -29.32 4.84 -7.59
CA LYS A 159 -30.03 5.77 -8.49
C LYS A 159 -29.40 5.79 -9.88
N VAL A 160 -28.08 5.83 -9.97
CA VAL A 160 -27.34 5.76 -11.26
C VAL A 160 -27.67 4.44 -11.98
N TRP A 161 -27.62 3.32 -11.26
CA TRP A 161 -27.96 2.02 -11.81
C TRP A 161 -29.37 1.95 -12.40
N ARG A 162 -30.38 2.43 -11.64
CA ARG A 162 -31.76 2.49 -12.12
C ARG A 162 -31.93 3.41 -13.31
N LEU A 163 -31.29 4.57 -13.29
CA LEU A 163 -31.33 5.52 -14.40
C LEU A 163 -30.87 4.88 -15.71
N ILE A 164 -29.81 4.07 -15.67
CA ILE A 164 -29.25 3.44 -16.86
C ILE A 164 -30.09 2.23 -17.29
N ASN A 165 -30.48 1.37 -16.33
CA ASN A 165 -31.13 0.10 -16.67
C ASN A 165 -32.64 0.25 -16.89
N ASP A 166 -33.34 1.02 -16.04
CA ASP A 166 -34.80 1.12 -16.10
C ASP A 166 -35.30 2.01 -17.24
N ASN A 167 -34.48 3.00 -17.66
CA ASN A 167 -34.84 3.93 -18.75
C ASN A 167 -34.36 3.50 -20.14
N GLY A 168 -33.81 2.28 -20.27
CA GLY A 168 -33.38 1.76 -21.56
C GLY A 168 -32.33 2.65 -22.26
N PHE A 169 -31.44 3.27 -21.51
CA PHE A 169 -30.35 4.08 -22.03
C PHE A 169 -29.47 3.18 -22.91
N LYS A 170 -29.71 3.19 -24.22
CA LYS A 170 -28.77 2.66 -25.19
C LYS A 170 -27.63 3.66 -25.27
N ILE A 171 -26.45 3.26 -24.79
CA ILE A 171 -25.21 3.97 -25.09
C ILE A 171 -25.09 3.93 -26.59
N LYS A 172 -25.26 5.07 -27.28
CA LYS A 172 -24.90 5.18 -28.68
C LYS A 172 -23.37 5.13 -28.72
N ASP A 173 -22.85 4.06 -29.29
CA ASP A 173 -21.43 3.99 -29.65
C ASP A 173 -21.15 5.04 -30.74
N ASN A 174 -20.91 6.27 -30.32
CA ASN A 174 -20.37 7.31 -31.19
C ASN A 174 -18.84 7.29 -31.21
N CYS A 175 -18.24 6.11 -31.20
CA CYS A 175 -16.88 5.90 -31.65
C CYS A 175 -16.88 5.57 -33.13
N SER A 176 -17.33 6.48 -33.99
CA SER A 176 -16.91 6.46 -35.38
C SER A 176 -15.48 6.96 -35.43
N SER A 177 -14.55 6.04 -35.62
CA SER A 177 -13.20 6.27 -36.05
C SER A 177 -13.20 7.28 -37.19
N ASN A 178 -12.76 8.51 -36.96
CA ASN A 178 -12.26 9.37 -38.02
C ASN A 178 -10.83 8.92 -38.33
N GLU A 179 -10.72 7.91 -39.17
CA GLU A 179 -9.54 7.74 -40.03
C GLU A 179 -9.58 8.78 -41.10
N THR A 180 -8.69 9.75 -41.04
CA THR A 180 -8.06 10.46 -42.19
C THR A 180 -6.68 10.92 -41.75
#